data_b1f5c12a6e03fb029be254265eaf3cae
#
_entry.id   b1f5c12a6e03fb029be254265eaf3cae
#
_cell.length_a   1.000
_cell.length_b   1.000
_cell.length_c   1.000
_cell.angle_alpha   90.00
_cell.angle_beta   90.00
_cell.angle_gamma   90.00
#
_symmetry.space_group_name_H-M   'P 1'
#
loop_
_entity.id
_entity.type
_entity.pdbx_description
1 polymer ?
#
loop_
_entity_poly.entity_id
_entity_poly.type
_entity_poly.pdbx_seq_one_letter_code
_entity_poly.pdbx_strand_id
1 'polypeptide(L)'
;VEAGNTMYTKTIGNWQNRTGNVNGKDFYMLTADYAFGHDLARVSTRFLTENGGNVIANELVATNTPDYSPYILKIKAAKPDFVYINLAGADQTTFLKQYKEYGLNYAVSGGVMDTAGFWAAGIDSITGYWQSLWYHGMNTPSSQAFAKAFTQKYKKPPENQAWGDYIGVKIMAAAMEEAKSVDPAKIIPLLESGMEFDILKPRKGHFRKWDHSLLQQMFVVKVKDKAEMQDEWDIFEIVEASPGDNEKLDV
;
A
#
# COMPACT_ATOMS: atom_id res chain seq x y z
N VAL A 1 -11.80 -1.19 6.16
CA VAL A 1 -11.24 0.00 5.49
C VAL A 1 -9.94 -0.28 4.73
N GLU A 2 -9.39 -1.48 4.84
CA GLU A 2 -8.25 -1.93 4.04
C GLU A 2 -8.62 -1.93 2.55
N ALA A 3 -7.66 -1.59 1.69
CA ALA A 3 -7.88 -1.62 0.26
C ALA A 3 -7.80 -3.05 -0.29
N GLY A 4 -8.55 -3.33 -1.35
CA GLY A 4 -8.38 -4.59 -2.09
C GLY A 4 -7.11 -4.60 -2.95
N ASN A 5 -6.61 -5.80 -3.28
CA ASN A 5 -5.41 -5.98 -4.09
C ASN A 5 -5.46 -5.26 -5.45
N THR A 6 -6.66 -5.13 -6.03
CA THR A 6 -6.86 -4.36 -7.27
C THR A 6 -6.57 -2.87 -7.07
N MET A 7 -7.01 -2.28 -5.94
CA MET A 7 -6.73 -0.88 -5.63
C MET A 7 -5.24 -0.63 -5.44
N TYR A 8 -4.57 -1.50 -4.68
CA TYR A 8 -3.12 -1.43 -4.49
C TYR A 8 -2.38 -1.49 -5.83
N THR A 9 -2.69 -2.51 -6.63
CA THR A 9 -2.04 -2.71 -7.94
C THR A 9 -2.28 -1.54 -8.89
N LYS A 10 -3.53 -1.06 -9.00
CA LYS A 10 -3.85 0.08 -9.89
C LYS A 10 -3.17 1.36 -9.45
N THR A 11 -3.06 1.62 -8.14
CA THR A 11 -2.42 2.85 -7.63
C THR A 11 -0.99 2.96 -8.11
N ILE A 12 -0.15 1.98 -7.82
CA ILE A 12 1.27 2.03 -8.25
C ILE A 12 1.42 1.75 -9.74
N GLY A 13 0.64 0.81 -10.28
CA GLY A 13 0.74 0.40 -11.68
C GLY A 13 0.35 1.50 -12.66
N ASN A 14 -0.70 2.26 -12.41
CA ASN A 14 -1.10 3.40 -13.25
C ASN A 14 0.00 4.46 -13.28
N TRP A 15 0.60 4.77 -12.13
CA TRP A 15 1.71 5.70 -12.04
C TRP A 15 2.94 5.16 -12.81
N GLN A 16 3.32 3.91 -12.60
CA GLN A 16 4.43 3.27 -13.33
C GLN A 16 4.17 3.28 -14.85
N ASN A 17 2.95 2.98 -15.28
CA ASN A 17 2.60 2.97 -16.70
C ASN A 17 2.73 4.37 -17.33
N ARG A 18 2.19 5.41 -16.68
CA ARG A 18 2.31 6.80 -17.15
C ARG A 18 3.75 7.30 -17.20
N THR A 19 4.60 6.81 -16.32
CA THR A 19 6.02 7.18 -16.25
C THR A 19 6.92 6.30 -17.13
N GLY A 20 6.35 5.42 -17.95
CA GLY A 20 7.10 4.57 -18.89
C GLY A 20 7.81 3.38 -18.23
N ASN A 21 7.37 2.99 -17.04
CA ASN A 21 7.99 1.94 -16.23
C ASN A 21 7.22 0.61 -16.28
N VAL A 22 6.39 0.36 -17.30
CA VAL A 22 5.67 -0.91 -17.48
C VAL A 22 5.92 -1.50 -18.87
N ASN A 23 5.59 -0.76 -19.94
CA ASN A 23 5.69 -1.29 -21.29
C ASN A 23 7.12 -1.68 -21.67
N GLY A 24 7.31 -2.94 -22.08
CA GLY A 24 8.60 -3.50 -22.45
C GLY A 24 9.57 -3.75 -21.30
N LYS A 25 9.10 -3.66 -20.03
CA LYS A 25 9.90 -3.89 -18.83
C LYS A 25 9.76 -5.32 -18.33
N ASP A 26 10.84 -5.87 -17.79
CA ASP A 26 10.91 -7.20 -17.22
C ASP A 26 10.71 -7.15 -15.70
N PHE A 27 9.69 -7.87 -15.22
CA PHE A 27 9.33 -7.95 -13.81
C PHE A 27 9.63 -9.34 -13.25
N TYR A 28 10.40 -9.39 -12.16
CA TYR A 28 10.63 -10.58 -11.37
C TYR A 28 9.83 -10.50 -10.09
N MET A 29 8.86 -11.41 -9.89
CA MET A 29 7.98 -11.37 -8.73
C MET A 29 8.47 -12.30 -7.62
N LEU A 30 8.35 -11.85 -6.38
CA LEU A 30 8.39 -12.67 -5.16
C LEU A 30 7.01 -12.62 -4.51
N THR A 31 6.38 -13.77 -4.33
CA THR A 31 4.99 -13.87 -3.91
C THR A 31 4.87 -14.72 -2.66
N ALA A 32 4.27 -14.19 -1.61
CA ALA A 32 3.95 -14.93 -0.40
C ALA A 32 3.04 -16.11 -0.71
N ASP A 33 3.43 -17.32 -0.29
CA ASP A 33 2.74 -18.57 -0.63
C ASP A 33 1.51 -18.80 0.28
N TYR A 34 0.54 -17.88 0.17
CA TYR A 34 -0.80 -17.99 0.76
C TYR A 34 -1.81 -17.12 0.00
N ALA A 35 -3.09 -17.21 0.35
CA ALA A 35 -4.20 -16.62 -0.42
C ALA A 35 -4.00 -15.14 -0.80
N PHE A 36 -3.52 -14.31 0.13
CA PHE A 36 -3.21 -12.91 -0.12
C PHE A 36 -2.17 -12.72 -1.24
N GLY A 37 -1.02 -13.41 -1.12
CA GLY A 37 0.05 -13.28 -2.12
C GLY A 37 -0.37 -13.80 -3.49
N HIS A 38 -1.06 -14.94 -3.55
CA HIS A 38 -1.57 -15.49 -4.80
C HIS A 38 -2.56 -14.55 -5.51
N ASP A 39 -3.50 -13.95 -4.77
CA ASP A 39 -4.44 -12.98 -5.36
C ASP A 39 -3.71 -11.71 -5.83
N LEU A 40 -2.79 -11.19 -5.01
CA LEU A 40 -2.01 -10.01 -5.37
C LEU A 40 -1.14 -10.26 -6.62
N ALA A 41 -0.47 -11.41 -6.71
CA ALA A 41 0.31 -11.79 -7.90
C ALA A 41 -0.59 -11.93 -9.13
N ARG A 42 -1.78 -12.52 -9.00
CA ARG A 42 -2.76 -12.64 -10.07
C ARG A 42 -3.18 -11.26 -10.62
N VAL A 43 -3.51 -10.34 -9.73
CA VAL A 43 -3.94 -8.98 -10.11
C VAL A 43 -2.79 -8.20 -10.72
N SER A 44 -1.60 -8.25 -10.10
CA SER A 44 -0.40 -7.55 -10.58
C SER A 44 0.08 -8.09 -11.93
N THR A 45 0.13 -9.41 -12.11
CA THR A 45 0.50 -10.02 -13.39
C THR A 45 -0.45 -9.57 -14.49
N ARG A 46 -1.75 -9.62 -14.23
CA ARG A 46 -2.75 -9.17 -15.18
C ARG A 46 -2.53 -7.71 -15.58
N PHE A 47 -2.40 -6.82 -14.60
CA PHE A 47 -2.17 -5.40 -14.85
C PHE A 47 -0.92 -5.16 -15.69
N LEU A 48 0.21 -5.76 -15.30
CA LEU A 48 1.49 -5.57 -15.98
C LEU A 48 1.43 -6.08 -17.43
N THR A 49 0.88 -7.28 -17.65
CA THR A 49 0.80 -7.86 -18.99
C THR A 49 -0.19 -7.12 -19.91
N GLU A 50 -1.32 -6.67 -19.39
CA GLU A 50 -2.29 -5.85 -20.15
C GLU A 50 -1.69 -4.49 -20.57
N ASN A 51 -0.66 -4.00 -19.86
CA ASN A 51 0.06 -2.76 -20.16
C ASN A 51 1.43 -2.98 -20.81
N GLY A 52 1.70 -4.17 -21.35
CA GLY A 52 2.89 -4.47 -22.13
C GLY A 52 4.14 -4.80 -21.33
N GLY A 53 4.03 -5.02 -20.03
CA GLY A 53 5.11 -5.50 -19.18
C GLY A 53 5.28 -7.02 -19.27
N ASN A 54 6.50 -7.52 -19.04
CA ASN A 54 6.84 -8.94 -19.08
C ASN A 54 7.06 -9.46 -17.66
N VAL A 55 6.22 -10.37 -17.18
CA VAL A 55 6.48 -11.10 -15.94
C VAL A 55 7.37 -12.29 -16.26
N ILE A 56 8.68 -12.13 -16.04
CA ILE A 56 9.69 -13.14 -16.41
C ILE A 56 9.82 -14.28 -15.40
N ALA A 57 9.42 -14.05 -14.16
CA ALA A 57 9.35 -15.05 -13.09
C ALA A 57 8.37 -14.64 -12.00
N ASN A 58 7.81 -15.64 -11.31
CA ASN A 58 7.05 -15.48 -10.08
C ASN A 58 7.42 -16.60 -9.11
N GLU A 59 8.26 -16.30 -8.11
CA GLU A 59 8.73 -17.25 -7.11
C GLU A 59 7.81 -17.21 -5.89
N LEU A 60 7.33 -18.36 -5.47
CA LEU A 60 6.57 -18.51 -4.24
C LEU A 60 7.51 -18.57 -3.04
N VAL A 61 7.19 -17.79 -2.01
CA VAL A 61 7.96 -17.66 -0.78
C VAL A 61 7.11 -18.11 0.39
N ALA A 62 7.57 -19.13 1.11
CA ALA A 62 6.90 -19.57 2.33
C ALA A 62 6.88 -18.46 3.38
N THR A 63 5.81 -18.39 4.17
CA THR A 63 5.71 -17.43 5.28
C THR A 63 6.80 -17.65 6.32
N ASN A 64 7.30 -16.55 6.88
CA ASN A 64 8.40 -16.55 7.85
C ASN A 64 9.72 -17.10 7.28
N THR A 65 9.98 -16.87 6.00
CA THR A 65 11.27 -17.22 5.38
C THR A 65 12.41 -16.41 6.02
N PRO A 66 13.38 -17.03 6.68
CA PRO A 66 14.46 -16.33 7.36
C PRO A 66 15.60 -15.93 6.42
N ASP A 67 15.76 -16.61 5.29
CA ASP A 67 16.86 -16.43 4.33
C ASP A 67 16.35 -16.28 2.91
N TYR A 68 16.53 -15.10 2.36
CA TYR A 68 16.17 -14.73 0.99
C TYR A 68 17.32 -14.88 -0.01
N SER A 69 18.50 -15.32 0.43
CA SER A 69 19.68 -15.48 -0.44
C SER A 69 19.40 -16.27 -1.73
N PRO A 70 18.68 -17.42 -1.69
CA PRO A 70 18.41 -18.19 -2.90
C PRO A 70 17.58 -17.40 -3.92
N TYR A 71 16.61 -16.62 -3.45
CA TYR A 71 15.76 -15.78 -4.31
C TYR A 71 16.55 -14.59 -4.87
N ILE A 72 17.37 -13.93 -4.04
CA ILE A 72 18.20 -12.80 -4.45
C ILE A 72 19.22 -13.20 -5.50
N LEU A 73 19.83 -14.39 -5.40
CA LEU A 73 20.73 -14.94 -6.41
C LEU A 73 20.01 -15.23 -7.74
N LYS A 74 18.78 -15.71 -7.73
CA LYS A 74 17.96 -15.89 -8.92
C LYS A 74 17.61 -14.54 -9.58
N ILE A 75 17.24 -13.54 -8.78
CA ILE A 75 17.00 -12.16 -9.27
C ILE A 75 18.27 -11.62 -9.95
N LYS A 76 19.43 -11.78 -9.32
CA LYS A 76 20.72 -11.36 -9.88
C LYS A 76 21.02 -12.03 -11.22
N ALA A 77 20.68 -13.31 -11.36
CA ALA A 77 20.86 -14.06 -12.61
C ALA A 77 19.87 -13.63 -13.71
N ALA A 78 18.64 -13.33 -13.33
CA ALA A 78 17.58 -12.93 -14.26
C ALA A 78 17.73 -11.50 -14.78
N LYS A 79 18.36 -10.60 -14.02
CA LYS A 79 18.61 -9.18 -14.37
C LYS A 79 17.34 -8.43 -14.80
N PRO A 80 16.28 -8.42 -13.98
CA PRO A 80 15.03 -7.75 -14.33
C PRO A 80 15.17 -6.22 -14.33
N ASP A 81 14.25 -5.50 -14.95
CA ASP A 81 14.09 -4.06 -14.73
C ASP A 81 13.53 -3.79 -13.32
N PHE A 82 12.57 -4.63 -12.87
CA PHE A 82 11.91 -4.48 -11.59
C PHE A 82 11.85 -5.79 -10.80
N VAL A 83 12.14 -5.72 -9.51
CA VAL A 83 11.77 -6.74 -8.52
C VAL A 83 10.44 -6.34 -7.91
N TYR A 84 9.39 -7.09 -8.21
CA TYR A 84 8.04 -6.81 -7.74
C TYR A 84 7.68 -7.73 -6.58
N ILE A 85 7.55 -7.17 -5.38
CA ILE A 85 7.34 -7.97 -4.16
C ILE A 85 5.88 -7.98 -3.73
N ASN A 86 5.30 -9.17 -3.69
CA ASN A 86 3.98 -9.48 -3.15
C ASN A 86 4.12 -10.14 -1.77
N LEU A 87 4.98 -9.55 -0.94
CA LEU A 87 5.26 -9.95 0.43
C LEU A 87 4.62 -8.95 1.40
N ALA A 88 4.42 -9.33 2.64
CA ALA A 88 3.88 -8.46 3.68
C ALA A 88 4.58 -8.69 5.04
N GLY A 89 4.45 -7.73 5.94
CA GLY A 89 4.92 -7.82 7.31
C GLY A 89 6.41 -8.14 7.44
N ALA A 90 6.74 -9.13 8.28
CA ALA A 90 8.12 -9.51 8.56
C ALA A 90 8.86 -10.04 7.32
N ASP A 91 8.18 -10.76 6.43
CA ASP A 91 8.78 -11.29 5.20
C ASP A 91 9.23 -10.17 4.26
N GLN A 92 8.41 -9.12 4.10
CA GLN A 92 8.78 -7.92 3.33
C GLN A 92 9.99 -7.22 3.95
N THR A 93 9.97 -7.01 5.26
CA THR A 93 11.06 -6.37 6.01
C THR A 93 12.37 -7.15 5.87
N THR A 94 12.33 -8.47 6.04
CA THR A 94 13.50 -9.35 5.94
C THR A 94 14.08 -9.34 4.52
N PHE A 95 13.22 -9.46 3.51
CA PHE A 95 13.66 -9.36 2.12
C PHE A 95 14.36 -8.04 1.82
N LEU A 96 13.76 -6.90 2.18
CA LEU A 96 14.33 -5.58 1.89
C LEU A 96 15.72 -5.40 2.52
N LYS A 97 15.92 -5.84 3.77
CA LYS A 97 17.22 -5.80 4.45
C LYS A 97 18.26 -6.64 3.71
N GLN A 98 17.95 -7.91 3.45
CA GLN A 98 18.88 -8.81 2.78
C GLN A 98 19.14 -8.37 1.34
N TYR A 99 18.13 -7.88 0.61
CA TYR A 99 18.31 -7.35 -0.74
C TYR A 99 19.34 -6.21 -0.78
N LYS A 100 19.27 -5.30 0.20
CA LYS A 100 20.26 -4.22 0.36
C LYS A 100 21.68 -4.76 0.65
N GLU A 101 21.79 -5.75 1.53
CA GLU A 101 23.08 -6.37 1.89
C GLU A 101 23.78 -7.01 0.66
N TYR A 102 23.01 -7.56 -0.27
CA TYR A 102 23.54 -8.11 -1.52
C TYR A 102 23.94 -7.04 -2.55
N GLY A 103 23.67 -5.77 -2.31
CA GLY A 103 24.10 -4.65 -3.16
C GLY A 103 23.49 -4.65 -4.55
N LEU A 104 22.31 -5.26 -4.75
CA LEU A 104 21.60 -5.20 -6.02
C LEU A 104 20.91 -3.85 -6.20
N ASN A 105 20.88 -3.35 -7.45
CA ASN A 105 20.37 -2.02 -7.79
C ASN A 105 19.15 -2.08 -8.74
N TYR A 106 18.49 -3.24 -8.88
CA TYR A 106 17.24 -3.28 -9.62
C TYR A 106 16.16 -2.54 -8.85
N ALA A 107 15.29 -1.84 -9.56
CA ALA A 107 14.19 -1.13 -8.92
C ALA A 107 13.28 -2.11 -8.17
N VAL A 108 12.97 -1.80 -6.91
CA VAL A 108 12.03 -2.59 -6.10
C VAL A 108 10.72 -1.85 -6.02
N SER A 109 9.64 -2.57 -6.29
CA SER A 109 8.27 -2.10 -6.12
C SER A 109 7.42 -3.27 -5.65
N GLY A 110 6.13 -3.06 -5.43
CA GLY A 110 5.34 -4.20 -5.00
C GLY A 110 3.90 -3.89 -4.71
N GLY A 111 3.19 -4.96 -4.37
CA GLY A 111 1.77 -4.95 -4.23
C GLY A 111 1.24 -4.26 -2.98
N VAL A 112 1.94 -4.30 -1.86
CA VAL A 112 1.49 -3.67 -0.61
C VAL A 112 2.66 -3.05 0.12
N MET A 113 2.46 -1.87 0.68
CA MET A 113 3.41 -1.20 1.55
C MET A 113 2.83 -1.10 2.96
N ASP A 114 3.54 -1.67 3.91
CA ASP A 114 3.29 -1.55 5.34
C ASP A 114 4.29 -0.56 5.95
N THR A 115 3.81 0.62 6.37
CA THR A 115 4.66 1.67 6.92
C THR A 115 5.48 1.18 8.12
N ALA A 116 4.90 0.37 9.00
CA ALA A 116 5.61 -0.17 10.15
C ALA A 116 6.75 -1.11 9.74
N GLY A 117 6.52 -1.94 8.71
CA GLY A 117 7.54 -2.81 8.12
C GLY A 117 8.69 -2.03 7.49
N PHE A 118 8.38 -0.91 6.82
CA PHE A 118 9.38 -0.03 6.23
C PHE A 118 10.21 0.69 7.30
N TRP A 119 9.59 1.18 8.38
CA TRP A 119 10.33 1.72 9.53
C TRP A 119 11.26 0.67 10.14
N ALA A 120 10.78 -0.57 10.29
CA ALA A 120 11.57 -1.68 10.83
C ALA A 120 12.71 -2.12 9.88
N ALA A 121 12.53 -1.99 8.57
CA ALA A 121 13.59 -2.24 7.59
C ALA A 121 14.70 -1.18 7.68
N GLY A 122 14.33 0.05 7.97
CA GLY A 122 15.22 1.21 8.03
C GLY A 122 15.43 1.85 6.66
N ILE A 123 15.63 3.17 6.66
CA ILE A 123 15.71 4.00 5.46
C ILE A 123 16.80 3.53 4.47
N ASP A 124 17.88 2.97 4.96
CA ASP A 124 18.98 2.49 4.12
C ASP A 124 18.63 1.21 3.34
N SER A 125 17.55 0.50 3.72
CA SER A 125 17.12 -0.75 3.10
C SER A 125 15.93 -0.58 2.15
N ILE A 126 15.36 0.61 2.06
CA ILE A 126 14.19 0.90 1.24
C ILE A 126 14.52 1.96 0.18
N THR A 127 13.84 1.91 -0.95
CA THR A 127 14.03 2.84 -2.06
C THR A 127 12.81 2.84 -2.98
N GLY A 128 12.77 3.79 -3.91
CA GLY A 128 11.80 3.80 -5.00
C GLY A 128 10.43 4.36 -4.63
N TYR A 129 9.43 3.87 -5.36
CA TYR A 129 8.05 4.36 -5.30
C TYR A 129 7.11 3.23 -4.90
N TRP A 130 6.16 3.55 -4.03
CA TRP A 130 5.23 2.59 -3.45
C TRP A 130 3.83 3.17 -3.39
N GLN A 131 2.84 2.33 -3.35
CA GLN A 131 1.49 2.74 -3.03
C GLN A 131 1.31 2.82 -1.51
N SER A 132 0.59 3.81 -1.06
CA SER A 132 0.24 3.98 0.35
C SER A 132 -1.26 4.19 0.51
N LEU A 133 -1.83 3.51 1.48
CA LEU A 133 -3.22 3.72 1.86
C LEU A 133 -3.39 5.06 2.58
N TRP A 134 -2.50 5.37 3.49
CA TRP A 134 -2.45 6.61 4.25
C TRP A 134 -1.05 6.83 4.82
N TYR A 135 -0.67 8.08 5.02
CA TYR A 135 0.62 8.42 5.62
C TYR A 135 0.48 9.61 6.57
N HIS A 136 1.14 9.57 7.73
CA HIS A 136 1.03 10.58 8.77
C HIS A 136 1.48 11.99 8.35
N GLY A 137 2.32 12.11 7.34
CA GLY A 137 2.73 13.37 6.72
C GLY A 137 1.69 14.00 5.79
N MET A 138 0.47 13.43 5.69
CA MET A 138 -0.58 13.96 4.84
C MET A 138 -1.06 15.34 5.31
N ASN A 139 -1.15 16.28 4.37
CA ASN A 139 -1.48 17.68 4.66
C ASN A 139 -3.00 17.97 4.57
N THR A 140 -3.80 17.30 5.41
CA THR A 140 -5.20 17.70 5.65
C THR A 140 -5.40 18.02 7.12
N PRO A 141 -6.28 18.97 7.48
CA PRO A 141 -6.50 19.33 8.89
C PRO A 141 -6.89 18.14 9.78
N SER A 142 -7.75 17.25 9.28
CA SER A 142 -8.21 16.08 10.03
C SER A 142 -7.09 15.04 10.20
N SER A 143 -6.27 14.81 9.15
CA SER A 143 -5.12 13.91 9.22
C SER A 143 -4.06 14.41 10.21
N GLN A 144 -3.73 15.70 10.15
CA GLN A 144 -2.75 16.32 11.05
C GLN A 144 -3.23 16.30 12.51
N ALA A 145 -4.51 16.56 12.76
CA ALA A 145 -5.09 16.46 14.10
C ALA A 145 -4.99 15.04 14.67
N PHE A 146 -5.30 14.02 13.87
CA PHE A 146 -5.15 12.63 14.27
C PHE A 146 -3.68 12.27 14.53
N ALA A 147 -2.78 12.55 13.59
CA ALA A 147 -1.36 12.25 13.73
C ALA A 147 -0.77 12.92 14.99
N LYS A 148 -1.10 14.18 15.24
CA LYS A 148 -0.67 14.92 16.44
C LYS A 148 -1.17 14.25 17.73
N ALA A 149 -2.47 13.95 17.82
CA ALA A 149 -3.06 13.34 19.01
C ALA A 149 -2.47 11.96 19.28
N PHE A 150 -2.30 11.14 18.23
CA PHE A 150 -1.69 9.82 18.31
C PHE A 150 -0.24 9.89 18.80
N THR A 151 0.57 10.78 18.18
CA THR A 151 1.98 10.97 18.54
C THR A 151 2.14 11.48 19.99
N GLN A 152 1.27 12.37 20.45
CA GLN A 152 1.28 12.80 21.85
C GLN A 152 1.08 11.64 22.83
N LYS A 153 0.19 10.69 22.47
CA LYS A 153 -0.16 9.54 23.32
C LYS A 153 0.89 8.43 23.25
N TYR A 154 1.32 8.08 22.04
CA TYR A 154 2.14 6.87 21.81
C TYR A 154 3.63 7.15 21.54
N LYS A 155 4.03 8.43 21.48
CA LYS A 155 5.42 8.91 21.26
C LYS A 155 6.02 8.49 19.91
N LYS A 156 5.19 8.07 18.97
CA LYS A 156 5.52 7.80 17.57
C LYS A 156 4.31 8.16 16.71
N PRO A 157 4.48 8.53 15.44
CA PRO A 157 3.34 8.80 14.56
C PRO A 157 2.54 7.52 14.28
N PRO A 158 1.26 7.65 13.91
CA PRO A 158 0.46 6.50 13.47
C PRO A 158 0.98 6.00 12.11
N GLU A 159 0.98 4.70 11.94
CA GLU A 159 1.18 4.03 10.67
C GLU A 159 -0.19 3.76 9.98
N ASN A 160 -0.16 3.20 8.77
CA ASN A 160 -1.38 3.02 7.96
C ASN A 160 -2.43 2.07 8.59
N GLN A 161 -2.03 1.04 9.36
CA GLN A 161 -2.96 0.17 10.06
C GLN A 161 -3.63 0.89 11.23
N ALA A 162 -2.87 1.67 12.03
CA ALA A 162 -3.45 2.49 13.11
C ALA A 162 -4.47 3.51 12.59
N TRP A 163 -4.22 4.09 11.40
CA TRP A 163 -5.19 4.90 10.69
C TRP A 163 -6.42 4.06 10.32
N GLY A 164 -6.24 2.88 9.74
CA GLY A 164 -7.31 1.99 9.31
C GLY A 164 -8.24 1.59 10.44
N ASP A 165 -7.69 1.19 11.57
CA ASP A 165 -8.45 0.82 12.78
C ASP A 165 -9.24 2.02 13.32
N TYR A 166 -8.60 3.19 13.43
CA TYR A 166 -9.27 4.41 13.87
C TYR A 166 -10.44 4.80 12.97
N ILE A 167 -10.25 4.75 11.65
CA ILE A 167 -11.29 5.06 10.66
C ILE A 167 -12.39 4.00 10.70
N GLY A 168 -12.06 2.73 10.83
CA GLY A 168 -13.04 1.66 10.97
C GLY A 168 -14.02 1.90 12.13
N VAL A 169 -13.49 2.26 13.29
CA VAL A 169 -14.31 2.62 14.48
C VAL A 169 -15.14 3.87 14.22
N LYS A 170 -14.58 4.91 13.61
CA LYS A 170 -15.31 6.15 13.30
C LYS A 170 -16.46 5.93 12.32
N ILE A 171 -16.23 5.15 11.27
CA ILE A 171 -17.25 4.81 10.27
C ILE A 171 -18.41 4.07 10.96
N MET A 172 -18.08 3.07 11.78
CA MET A 172 -19.12 2.30 12.49
C MET A 172 -19.91 3.17 13.46
N ALA A 173 -19.25 4.04 14.22
CA ALA A 173 -19.93 4.97 15.13
C ALA A 173 -20.88 5.90 14.37
N ALA A 174 -20.40 6.53 13.28
CA ALA A 174 -21.20 7.42 12.46
C ALA A 174 -22.42 6.71 11.83
N ALA A 175 -22.22 5.48 11.35
CA ALA A 175 -23.31 4.69 10.77
C ALA A 175 -24.35 4.27 11.83
N MET A 176 -23.92 3.94 13.05
CA MET A 176 -24.83 3.63 14.17
C MET A 176 -25.63 4.86 14.61
N GLU A 177 -24.98 6.02 14.69
CA GLU A 177 -25.62 7.30 15.03
C GLU A 177 -26.68 7.67 14.00
N GLU A 178 -26.37 7.59 12.71
CA GLU A 178 -27.31 7.89 11.63
C GLU A 178 -28.48 6.88 11.59
N ALA A 179 -28.17 5.59 11.72
CA ALA A 179 -29.20 4.54 11.79
C ALA A 179 -30.04 4.59 13.07
N LYS A 180 -29.61 5.33 14.10
CA LYS A 180 -30.13 5.29 15.46
C LYS A 180 -30.29 3.87 15.98
N SER A 181 -29.33 3.01 15.68
CA SER A 181 -29.41 1.57 15.94
C SER A 181 -28.03 0.93 15.87
N VAL A 182 -27.86 -0.14 16.64
CA VAL A 182 -26.72 -1.07 16.53
C VAL A 182 -27.05 -2.33 15.71
N ASP A 183 -28.28 -2.42 15.20
CA ASP A 183 -28.77 -3.56 14.42
C ASP A 183 -28.10 -3.55 12.99
N PRO A 184 -27.34 -4.61 12.63
CA PRO A 184 -26.75 -4.72 11.31
C PRO A 184 -27.75 -4.60 10.15
N ALA A 185 -28.98 -5.06 10.34
CA ALA A 185 -30.03 -4.95 9.32
C ALA A 185 -30.42 -3.51 8.98
N LYS A 186 -30.13 -2.56 9.87
CA LYS A 186 -30.31 -1.12 9.62
C LYS A 186 -29.03 -0.42 9.17
N ILE A 187 -27.87 -0.90 9.65
CA ILE A 187 -26.57 -0.28 9.36
C ILE A 187 -26.10 -0.64 7.93
N ILE A 188 -26.19 -1.91 7.52
CA ILE A 188 -25.72 -2.37 6.22
C ILE A 188 -26.36 -1.61 5.06
N PRO A 189 -27.71 -1.47 4.97
CA PRO A 189 -28.33 -0.69 3.91
C PRO A 189 -27.91 0.78 3.89
N LEU A 190 -27.61 1.36 5.05
CA LEU A 190 -27.10 2.72 5.15
C LEU A 190 -25.70 2.85 4.55
N LEU A 191 -24.79 1.91 4.88
CA LEU A 191 -23.47 1.87 4.27
C LEU A 191 -23.53 1.66 2.75
N GLU A 192 -24.44 0.81 2.28
CA GLU A 192 -24.69 0.56 0.85
C GLU A 192 -25.35 1.73 0.10
N SER A 193 -25.92 2.70 0.80
CA SER A 193 -26.59 3.86 0.18
C SER A 193 -25.62 4.87 -0.45
N GLY A 194 -24.32 4.69 -0.26
CA GLY A 194 -23.30 5.65 -0.67
C GLY A 194 -23.05 6.76 0.35
N MET A 195 -23.40 6.54 1.63
CA MET A 195 -23.04 7.45 2.71
C MET A 195 -21.54 7.72 2.71
N GLU A 196 -21.16 8.99 2.73
CA GLU A 196 -19.78 9.44 2.68
C GLU A 196 -19.19 9.65 4.08
N PHE A 197 -17.94 9.28 4.25
CA PHE A 197 -17.21 9.40 5.51
C PHE A 197 -15.92 10.24 5.35
N ASP A 198 -15.65 11.12 6.31
CA ASP A 198 -14.31 11.71 6.47
C ASP A 198 -13.36 10.63 6.98
N ILE A 199 -12.50 10.17 6.09
CA ILE A 199 -11.51 9.13 6.31
C ILE A 199 -10.09 9.70 6.49
N LEU A 200 -9.98 10.97 6.89
CA LEU A 200 -8.72 11.70 7.08
C LEU A 200 -7.88 11.79 5.81
N LYS A 201 -8.54 11.85 4.65
CA LYS A 201 -7.92 12.04 3.33
C LYS A 201 -8.50 13.29 2.66
N PRO A 202 -7.91 13.79 1.57
CA PRO A 202 -8.48 14.93 0.83
C PRO A 202 -9.92 14.68 0.36
N ARG A 203 -10.21 13.45 -0.03
CA ARG A 203 -11.56 13.04 -0.44
C ARG A 203 -12.18 12.10 0.58
N LYS A 204 -13.50 12.24 0.74
CA LYS A 204 -14.31 11.31 1.52
C LYS A 204 -14.33 9.93 0.86
N GLY A 205 -14.49 8.88 1.66
CA GLY A 205 -14.74 7.53 1.18
C GLY A 205 -16.20 7.13 1.34
N HIS A 206 -16.64 6.14 0.55
CA HIS A 206 -17.97 5.52 0.67
C HIS A 206 -17.89 4.05 0.27
N PHE A 207 -18.84 3.25 0.77
CA PHE A 207 -18.86 1.82 0.44
C PHE A 207 -19.56 1.56 -0.90
N ARG A 208 -18.96 0.69 -1.68
CA ARG A 208 -19.57 0.18 -2.92
C ARG A 208 -20.53 -0.97 -2.57
N LYS A 209 -21.75 -0.87 -3.06
CA LYS A 209 -22.85 -1.77 -2.64
C LYS A 209 -22.61 -3.25 -2.93
N TRP A 210 -22.04 -3.60 -4.08
CA TRP A 210 -22.01 -5.00 -4.54
C TRP A 210 -20.90 -5.86 -3.91
N ASP A 211 -19.85 -5.25 -3.36
CA ASP A 211 -18.72 -5.95 -2.73
C ASP A 211 -18.30 -5.38 -1.38
N HIS A 212 -19.01 -4.34 -0.93
CA HIS A 212 -18.76 -3.63 0.33
C HIS A 212 -17.33 -3.05 0.46
N SER A 213 -16.63 -2.86 -0.67
CA SER A 213 -15.32 -2.20 -0.68
C SER A 213 -15.46 -0.72 -0.37
N LEU A 214 -14.62 -0.21 0.54
CA LEU A 214 -14.50 1.23 0.77
C LEU A 214 -13.77 1.87 -0.41
N LEU A 215 -14.51 2.58 -1.26
CA LEU A 215 -13.91 3.37 -2.34
C LEU A 215 -13.26 4.61 -1.77
N GLN A 216 -11.99 4.80 -2.05
CA GLN A 216 -11.15 5.81 -1.42
C GLN A 216 -9.96 6.19 -2.28
N GLN A 217 -9.41 7.37 -2.08
CA GLN A 217 -8.11 7.74 -2.62
C GLN A 217 -7.00 6.92 -1.95
N MET A 218 -6.03 6.52 -2.76
CA MET A 218 -4.74 6.03 -2.33
C MET A 218 -3.64 6.96 -2.84
N PHE A 219 -2.40 6.72 -2.45
CA PHE A 219 -1.31 7.63 -2.77
C PHE A 219 -0.12 6.85 -3.30
N VAL A 220 0.58 7.43 -4.27
CA VAL A 220 1.93 7.02 -4.61
C VAL A 220 2.89 7.83 -3.74
N VAL A 221 3.77 7.15 -3.04
CA VAL A 221 4.80 7.75 -2.21
C VAL A 221 6.19 7.41 -2.75
N LYS A 222 7.10 8.36 -2.64
CA LYS A 222 8.53 8.18 -2.91
C LYS A 222 9.26 8.04 -1.57
N VAL A 223 10.19 7.11 -1.49
CA VAL A 223 11.12 7.03 -0.35
C VAL A 223 12.04 8.24 -0.39
N LYS A 224 12.12 8.98 0.71
CA LYS A 224 12.98 10.17 0.85
C LYS A 224 14.45 9.78 0.92
N ASP A 225 15.30 10.67 0.47
CA ASP A 225 16.70 10.64 0.83
C ASP A 225 16.86 10.96 2.32
N LYS A 226 17.82 10.33 2.99
CA LYS A 226 18.03 10.50 4.45
C LYS A 226 18.22 11.96 4.86
N ALA A 227 18.79 12.78 3.98
CA ALA A 227 18.99 14.22 4.22
C ALA A 227 17.68 15.05 4.15
N GLU A 228 16.61 14.49 3.58
CA GLU A 228 15.31 15.16 3.44
C GLU A 228 14.35 14.82 4.59
N MET A 229 14.70 13.83 5.43
CA MET A 229 13.90 13.39 6.55
C MET A 229 13.93 14.42 7.69
N GLN A 230 12.77 14.75 8.27
CA GLN A 230 12.65 15.62 9.44
C GLN A 230 12.90 14.85 10.75
N ASP A 231 12.55 13.55 10.77
CA ASP A 231 12.79 12.61 11.87
C ASP A 231 12.89 11.17 11.32
N GLU A 232 13.09 10.21 12.19
CA GLU A 232 13.25 8.80 11.82
C GLU A 232 12.01 8.15 11.19
N TRP A 233 10.83 8.77 11.33
CA TRP A 233 9.54 8.29 10.81
C TRP A 233 9.16 8.94 9.49
N ASP A 234 9.79 10.06 9.13
CA ASP A 234 9.49 10.85 7.94
C ASP A 234 10.16 10.30 6.68
N ILE A 235 9.85 9.05 6.34
CA ILE A 235 10.51 8.28 5.28
C ILE A 235 9.89 8.44 3.89
N PHE A 236 8.74 9.11 3.77
CA PHE A 236 8.03 9.22 2.50
C PHE A 236 7.64 10.65 2.13
N GLU A 237 7.67 10.90 0.83
CA GLU A 237 7.02 12.03 0.17
C GLU A 237 5.82 11.53 -0.62
N ILE A 238 4.65 12.18 -0.47
CA ILE A 238 3.46 11.88 -1.29
C ILE A 238 3.64 12.58 -2.64
N VAL A 239 3.73 11.81 -3.72
CA VAL A 239 3.94 12.35 -5.07
C VAL A 239 2.66 12.43 -5.88
N GLU A 240 1.68 11.55 -5.61
CA GLU A 240 0.43 11.53 -6.37
C GLU A 240 -0.70 10.87 -5.57
N ALA A 241 -1.92 11.38 -5.79
CA ALA A 241 -3.15 10.73 -5.35
C ALA A 241 -3.74 9.89 -6.49
N SER A 242 -4.23 8.68 -6.19
CA SER A 242 -4.85 7.78 -7.16
C SER A 242 -6.13 7.15 -6.58
N PRO A 243 -7.31 7.31 -7.21
CA PRO A 243 -7.52 8.18 -8.35
C PRO A 243 -7.32 9.66 -8.00
N GLY A 244 -7.04 10.49 -9.02
CA GLY A 244 -6.87 11.93 -8.85
C GLY A 244 -8.13 12.62 -8.33
N ASP A 245 -8.03 13.89 -7.95
CA ASP A 245 -9.10 14.62 -7.28
C ASP A 245 -10.40 14.72 -8.10
N ASN A 246 -10.28 14.80 -9.43
CA ASN A 246 -11.41 14.91 -10.37
C ASN A 246 -11.82 13.59 -11.01
N GLU A 247 -11.17 12.48 -10.66
CA GLU A 247 -11.49 11.16 -11.17
C GLU A 247 -12.52 10.46 -10.28
N LYS A 248 -13.27 9.50 -10.82
CA LYS A 248 -14.16 8.69 -9.98
C LYS A 248 -13.35 7.87 -8.99
N LEU A 249 -13.87 7.76 -7.76
CA LEU A 249 -13.44 6.71 -6.82
C LEU A 249 -14.00 5.38 -7.33
N ASP A 250 -13.37 4.81 -8.34
CA ASP A 250 -13.76 3.54 -8.93
C ASP A 250 -12.52 2.68 -9.16
N VAL A 251 -12.64 1.36 -8.91
CA VAL A 251 -11.50 0.42 -8.92
C VAL A 251 -11.70 -0.64 -9.96
#